data_07647f75916b5aeb1d350e115611b8c4
#
_entry.id   07647f75916b5aeb1d350e115611b8c4
#
_cell.length_a   1.000
_cell.length_b   1.000
_cell.length_c   1.000
_cell.angle_alpha   90.00
_cell.angle_beta   90.00
_cell.angle_gamma   90.00
#
_symmetry.space_group_name_H-M   'P 1'
#
loop_
_entity.id
_entity.type
_entity.pdbx_description
1 polymer ?
#
loop_
_entity_poly.entity_id
_entity_poly.type
_entity_poly.pdbx_seq_one_letter_code
_entity_poly.pdbx_strand_id
1 'polypeptide(L)'
;MSTFHETAVAAAIAGKLPFGYPVIPAPSTDPGAAGDAVVAVFTGSPGARIAIQVADPSQLEDGSDTADLADRLHPIFEAAVAVLGAGSLGDGRVVDASEVFTDAGTQVFDLVDAAGAVVARAAVRIEGDRTPAAAGPQRLSRIAGVEMELVVEIGRTRMPVRDVLSLEPGRVVELDRAAGSPADIKLNGRLIGHGTVVVAEGDFAIRVERILDGAEAV
;
A
#
# COMPACT_ATOMS: atom_id res chain seq x y z
N MET A 1 -5.47 5.58 -21.08
CA MET A 1 -6.76 5.37 -20.38
C MET A 1 -6.76 5.88 -18.95
N SER A 2 -5.60 6.07 -18.32
CA SER A 2 -5.44 6.58 -16.93
C SER A 2 -6.06 7.98 -16.74
N THR A 3 -5.77 8.91 -17.62
CA THR A 3 -6.19 10.33 -17.53
C THR A 3 -7.70 10.55 -17.41
N PHE A 4 -8.53 9.61 -17.87
CA PHE A 4 -9.99 9.73 -17.77
C PHE A 4 -10.48 9.53 -16.33
N HIS A 5 -9.96 8.54 -15.64
CA HIS A 5 -10.33 8.27 -14.23
C HIS A 5 -9.82 9.38 -13.31
N GLU A 6 -8.61 9.88 -13.54
CA GLU A 6 -8.01 10.96 -12.75
C GLU A 6 -8.83 12.24 -12.85
N THR A 7 -9.27 12.61 -14.07
CA THR A 7 -10.14 13.77 -14.30
C THR A 7 -11.52 13.58 -13.66
N ALA A 8 -12.10 12.36 -13.74
CA ALA A 8 -13.39 12.07 -13.12
C ALA A 8 -13.34 12.17 -11.60
N VAL A 9 -12.25 11.66 -10.97
CA VAL A 9 -12.00 11.77 -9.53
C VAL A 9 -11.86 13.24 -9.13
N ALA A 10 -11.05 14.04 -9.86
CA ALA A 10 -10.88 15.45 -9.58
C ALA A 10 -12.19 16.25 -9.71
N ALA A 11 -13.03 15.91 -10.69
CA ALA A 11 -14.35 16.51 -10.84
C ALA A 11 -15.31 16.15 -9.69
N ALA A 12 -15.26 14.90 -9.21
CA ALA A 12 -16.06 14.47 -8.06
C ALA A 12 -15.62 15.18 -6.78
N ILE A 13 -14.30 15.37 -6.56
CA ILE A 13 -13.76 16.17 -5.46
C ILE A 13 -14.28 17.60 -5.52
N ALA A 14 -14.09 18.28 -6.68
CA ALA A 14 -14.50 19.66 -6.87
C ALA A 14 -16.01 19.88 -6.63
N GLY A 15 -16.84 18.92 -7.08
CA GLY A 15 -18.29 18.98 -6.91
C GLY A 15 -18.80 18.70 -5.49
N LYS A 16 -17.93 18.21 -4.60
CA LYS A 16 -18.27 17.83 -3.21
C LYS A 16 -17.57 18.67 -2.15
N LEU A 17 -16.52 19.42 -2.52
CA LEU A 17 -15.91 20.34 -1.59
C LEU A 17 -16.94 21.37 -1.10
N PRO A 18 -17.14 21.52 0.20
CA PRO A 18 -18.19 22.36 0.76
C PRO A 18 -17.75 23.84 0.82
N PHE A 19 -17.39 24.39 -0.35
CA PHE A 19 -17.29 25.84 -0.52
C PHE A 19 -18.67 26.38 -0.91
N GLY A 20 -19.07 27.52 -0.39
CA GLY A 20 -20.34 28.16 -0.75
C GLY A 20 -20.46 28.62 -2.22
N TYR A 21 -19.54 28.20 -3.08
CA TYR A 21 -19.44 28.56 -4.49
C TYR A 21 -18.93 27.36 -5.34
N PRO A 22 -19.22 27.36 -6.66
CA PRO A 22 -18.75 26.32 -7.55
C PRO A 22 -17.22 26.32 -7.70
N VAL A 23 -16.63 25.12 -7.67
CA VAL A 23 -15.20 24.88 -7.89
C VAL A 23 -15.02 23.99 -9.10
N ILE A 24 -14.05 24.29 -9.95
CA ILE A 24 -13.77 23.58 -11.20
C ILE A 24 -12.34 23.03 -11.17
N PRO A 25 -12.13 21.73 -11.50
CA PRO A 25 -10.80 21.18 -11.61
C PRO A 25 -10.12 21.60 -12.91
N ALA A 26 -8.90 22.08 -12.82
CA ALA A 26 -8.02 22.38 -13.95
C ALA A 26 -6.69 21.62 -13.78
N PRO A 27 -6.11 21.04 -14.84
CA PRO A 27 -4.78 20.42 -14.72
C PRO A 27 -3.77 21.44 -14.21
N SER A 28 -3.03 21.09 -13.15
CA SER A 28 -2.02 22.00 -12.61
C SER A 28 -0.77 22.01 -13.48
N THR A 29 -0.22 23.20 -13.68
CA THR A 29 1.07 23.40 -14.36
C THR A 29 2.22 23.50 -13.39
N ASP A 30 1.93 23.69 -12.10
CA ASP A 30 2.92 23.75 -11.01
C ASP A 30 2.57 22.70 -9.94
N PRO A 31 3.25 21.54 -9.94
CA PRO A 31 3.02 20.50 -8.95
C PRO A 31 3.59 20.86 -7.56
N GLY A 32 4.28 22.01 -7.43
CA GLY A 32 4.82 22.47 -6.17
C GLY A 32 3.69 22.77 -5.18
N ALA A 33 3.58 21.96 -4.12
CA ALA A 33 2.68 22.20 -3.01
C ALA A 33 3.50 22.30 -1.72
N ALA A 34 3.27 23.36 -0.94
CA ALA A 34 3.85 23.52 0.38
C ALA A 34 2.73 23.47 1.42
N GLY A 35 2.97 22.84 2.57
CA GLY A 35 2.01 22.71 3.65
C GLY A 35 1.37 21.32 3.70
N ASP A 36 0.30 21.21 4.48
CA ASP A 36 -0.34 19.92 4.77
C ASP A 36 -1.39 19.55 3.72
N ALA A 37 -1.45 18.27 3.41
CA ALA A 37 -2.50 17.65 2.61
C ALA A 37 -3.07 16.42 3.31
N VAL A 38 -4.33 16.11 3.08
CA VAL A 38 -4.94 14.83 3.52
C VAL A 38 -4.84 13.83 2.40
N VAL A 39 -4.32 12.65 2.70
CA VAL A 39 -4.17 11.53 1.75
C VAL A 39 -5.04 10.37 2.18
N ALA A 40 -5.80 9.82 1.24
CA ALA A 40 -6.51 8.57 1.40
C ALA A 40 -6.12 7.58 0.29
N VAL A 41 -6.16 6.28 0.63
CA VAL A 41 -5.87 5.19 -0.30
C VAL A 41 -7.13 4.40 -0.53
N PHE A 42 -7.49 4.23 -1.80
CA PHE A 42 -8.58 3.37 -2.23
C PHE A 42 -8.03 2.04 -2.75
N THR A 43 -8.51 0.96 -2.16
CA THR A 43 -8.20 -0.41 -2.58
C THR A 43 -9.37 -0.95 -3.38
N GLY A 44 -9.21 -1.01 -4.69
CA GLY A 44 -10.21 -1.46 -5.65
C GLY A 44 -9.55 -1.83 -6.98
N SER A 45 -10.38 -2.04 -8.00
CA SER A 45 -9.90 -2.27 -9.37
C SER A 45 -10.59 -1.28 -10.32
N PRO A 46 -9.92 -0.17 -10.64
CA PRO A 46 -8.54 0.20 -10.29
C PRO A 46 -8.39 0.71 -8.84
N GLY A 47 -7.19 0.54 -8.25
CA GLY A 47 -6.81 1.21 -7.02
C GLY A 47 -6.48 2.68 -7.23
N ALA A 48 -6.50 3.48 -6.16
CA ALA A 48 -6.14 4.89 -6.26
C ALA A 48 -5.49 5.42 -4.97
N ARG A 49 -4.59 6.38 -5.12
CA ARG A 49 -4.11 7.24 -4.06
C ARG A 49 -4.57 8.66 -4.37
N ILE A 50 -5.28 9.26 -3.44
CA ILE A 50 -5.87 10.60 -3.62
C ILE A 50 -5.38 11.48 -2.49
N ALA A 51 -4.91 12.68 -2.82
CA ALA A 51 -4.57 13.71 -1.85
C ALA A 51 -5.36 14.98 -2.12
N ILE A 52 -5.80 15.64 -1.06
CA ILE A 52 -6.49 16.92 -1.11
C ILE A 52 -5.76 17.90 -0.20
N GLN A 53 -5.35 19.02 -0.76
CA GLN A 53 -4.84 20.17 -0.06
C GLN A 53 -5.85 21.31 -0.17
N VAL A 54 -6.27 21.86 0.95
CA VAL A 54 -7.16 23.02 1.00
C VAL A 54 -6.33 24.24 1.35
N ALA A 55 -6.44 25.30 0.56
CA ALA A 55 -5.64 26.51 0.77
C ALA A 55 -5.99 27.21 2.09
N ASP A 56 -7.27 27.25 2.44
CA ASP A 56 -7.77 27.78 3.69
C ASP A 56 -8.92 26.90 4.21
N PRO A 57 -8.63 25.97 5.16
CA PRO A 57 -9.65 25.08 5.72
C PRO A 57 -10.82 25.79 6.43
N SER A 58 -10.65 27.05 6.82
CA SER A 58 -11.72 27.83 7.46
C SER A 58 -12.85 28.21 6.50
N GLN A 59 -12.61 28.14 5.20
CA GLN A 59 -13.60 28.41 4.17
C GLN A 59 -14.51 27.19 3.84
N LEU A 60 -14.26 26.05 4.45
CA LEU A 60 -15.13 24.90 4.28
C LEU A 60 -16.42 25.08 5.09
N GLU A 61 -17.55 25.16 4.41
CA GLU A 61 -18.88 25.35 5.01
C GLU A 61 -19.54 24.01 5.40
N ASP A 62 -18.84 23.16 6.15
CA ASP A 62 -19.33 21.85 6.60
C ASP A 62 -19.89 21.87 8.04
N GLY A 63 -19.83 23.02 8.73
CA GLY A 63 -20.33 23.19 10.09
C GLY A 63 -19.48 22.47 11.17
N SER A 64 -18.28 22.03 10.85
CA SER A 64 -17.42 21.19 11.70
C SER A 64 -16.11 21.88 12.10
N ASP A 65 -16.15 23.08 12.65
CA ASP A 65 -14.96 23.87 13.01
C ASP A 65 -14.02 23.17 14.02
N THR A 66 -14.49 22.13 14.70
CA THR A 66 -13.71 21.40 15.71
C THR A 66 -13.25 20.01 15.27
N ALA A 67 -13.70 19.51 14.11
CA ALA A 67 -13.29 18.23 13.59
C ALA A 67 -11.92 18.30 12.89
N ASP A 68 -11.18 17.22 12.92
CA ASP A 68 -9.92 17.11 12.17
C ASP A 68 -10.19 17.24 10.66
N LEU A 69 -9.27 17.88 9.94
CA LEU A 69 -9.38 18.09 8.49
C LEU A 69 -9.54 16.75 7.74
N ALA A 70 -8.92 15.68 8.21
CA ALA A 70 -9.07 14.34 7.63
C ALA A 70 -10.51 13.84 7.72
N ASP A 71 -11.18 14.04 8.85
CA ASP A 71 -12.58 13.64 9.04
C ASP A 71 -13.53 14.51 8.21
N ARG A 72 -13.27 15.81 8.10
CA ARG A 72 -14.05 16.74 7.29
C ARG A 72 -13.98 16.40 5.79
N LEU A 73 -12.82 15.93 5.32
CA LEU A 73 -12.63 15.55 3.92
C LEU A 73 -13.04 14.10 3.61
N HIS A 74 -13.33 13.27 4.61
CA HIS A 74 -13.69 11.86 4.39
C HIS A 74 -14.89 11.67 3.44
N PRO A 75 -16.01 12.40 3.56
CA PRO A 75 -17.14 12.28 2.63
C PRO A 75 -16.78 12.67 1.19
N ILE A 76 -15.79 13.55 1.04
CA ILE A 76 -15.31 13.98 -0.28
C ILE A 76 -14.49 12.88 -0.93
N PHE A 77 -13.63 12.20 -0.14
CA PHE A 77 -12.91 11.02 -0.61
C PHE A 77 -13.87 9.88 -0.99
N GLU A 78 -14.92 9.63 -0.21
CA GLU A 78 -15.94 8.62 -0.54
C GLU A 78 -16.59 8.93 -1.91
N ALA A 79 -16.99 10.18 -2.13
CA ALA A 79 -17.56 10.59 -3.41
C ALA A 79 -16.55 10.50 -4.57
N ALA A 80 -15.28 10.81 -4.30
CA ALA A 80 -14.21 10.72 -5.28
C ALA A 80 -13.94 9.27 -5.72
N VAL A 81 -13.93 8.31 -4.79
CA VAL A 81 -13.68 6.91 -5.13
C VAL A 81 -14.90 6.19 -5.69
N ALA A 82 -16.10 6.69 -5.45
CA ALA A 82 -17.33 6.12 -6.02
C ALA A 82 -17.30 6.07 -7.56
N VAL A 83 -16.55 6.97 -8.22
CA VAL A 83 -16.39 6.95 -9.68
C VAL A 83 -15.43 5.86 -10.17
N LEU A 84 -14.66 5.24 -9.27
CA LEU A 84 -13.72 4.17 -9.59
C LEU A 84 -14.34 2.77 -9.49
N GLY A 85 -15.53 2.65 -8.87
CA GLY A 85 -16.25 1.40 -8.72
C GLY A 85 -16.17 0.81 -7.32
N ALA A 86 -16.31 -0.52 -7.22
CA ALA A 86 -16.32 -1.22 -5.95
C ALA A 86 -14.91 -1.30 -5.33
N GLY A 87 -14.82 -1.02 -4.04
CA GLY A 87 -13.56 -1.07 -3.29
C GLY A 87 -13.73 -0.59 -1.85
N SER A 88 -12.62 -0.48 -1.14
CA SER A 88 -12.55 0.01 0.23
C SER A 88 -11.67 1.27 0.28
N LEU A 89 -12.19 2.31 0.89
CA LEU A 89 -11.45 3.54 1.18
C LEU A 89 -10.82 3.41 2.57
N GLY A 90 -9.52 3.67 2.66
CA GLY A 90 -8.81 3.78 3.94
C GLY A 90 -8.97 5.15 4.58
N ASP A 91 -8.63 5.24 5.87
CA ASP A 91 -8.71 6.49 6.63
C ASP A 91 -7.79 7.57 6.04
N GLY A 92 -8.26 8.80 6.07
CA GLY A 92 -7.51 9.98 5.69
C GLY A 92 -6.35 10.25 6.67
N ARG A 93 -5.19 10.66 6.14
CA ARG A 93 -4.02 11.04 6.95
C ARG A 93 -3.45 12.35 6.48
N VAL A 94 -3.10 13.22 7.43
CA VAL A 94 -2.36 14.43 7.14
C VAL A 94 -0.90 14.10 6.85
N VAL A 95 -0.37 14.62 5.75
CA VAL A 95 1.01 14.45 5.30
C VAL A 95 1.51 15.78 4.72
N ASP A 96 2.83 15.92 4.57
CA ASP A 96 3.39 17.03 3.79
C ASP A 96 2.99 16.90 2.32
N ALA A 97 2.39 17.95 1.77
CA ALA A 97 1.89 17.96 0.40
C ALA A 97 2.99 17.67 -0.62
N SER A 98 4.22 18.12 -0.38
CA SER A 98 5.36 17.89 -1.27
C SER A 98 5.66 16.41 -1.50
N GLU A 99 5.39 15.54 -0.51
CA GLU A 99 5.62 14.08 -0.63
C GLU A 99 4.69 13.41 -1.66
N VAL A 100 3.54 14.01 -1.93
CA VAL A 100 2.49 13.37 -2.74
C VAL A 100 2.31 14.06 -4.08
N PHE A 101 2.40 15.38 -4.09
CA PHE A 101 2.17 16.17 -5.31
C PHE A 101 3.33 16.10 -6.30
N THR A 102 4.55 15.80 -5.82
CA THR A 102 5.74 15.61 -6.66
C THR A 102 6.00 14.14 -7.06
N ASP A 103 5.18 13.20 -6.58
CA ASP A 103 5.37 11.77 -6.86
C ASP A 103 5.12 11.46 -8.35
N ALA A 104 6.04 10.70 -8.95
CA ALA A 104 5.98 10.36 -10.37
C ALA A 104 4.73 9.54 -10.70
N GLY A 105 3.98 9.98 -11.73
CA GLY A 105 2.74 9.34 -12.15
C GLY A 105 1.49 9.83 -11.41
N THR A 106 1.62 10.84 -10.56
CA THR A 106 0.49 11.56 -9.95
C THR A 106 0.04 12.68 -10.88
N GLN A 107 -1.26 12.76 -11.14
CA GLN A 107 -1.86 13.90 -11.84
C GLN A 107 -2.34 14.91 -10.80
N VAL A 108 -1.90 16.16 -10.95
CA VAL A 108 -2.27 17.25 -10.07
C VAL A 108 -3.29 18.14 -10.75
N PHE A 109 -4.31 18.51 -9.99
CA PHE A 109 -5.37 19.41 -10.43
C PHE A 109 -5.46 20.59 -9.46
N ASP A 110 -5.45 21.79 -10.01
CA ASP A 110 -5.83 23.00 -9.30
C ASP A 110 -7.37 23.08 -9.27
N LEU A 111 -7.94 23.26 -8.11
CA LEU A 111 -9.36 23.43 -7.91
C LEU A 111 -9.62 24.94 -7.79
N VAL A 112 -10.20 25.51 -8.84
CA VAL A 112 -10.32 26.95 -9.00
C VAL A 112 -11.76 27.42 -8.81
N ASP A 113 -11.92 28.59 -8.23
CA ASP A 113 -13.19 29.32 -8.14
C ASP A 113 -13.56 30.01 -9.47
N ALA A 114 -14.69 30.70 -9.50
CA ALA A 114 -15.16 31.45 -10.65
C ALA A 114 -14.24 32.65 -11.04
N ALA A 115 -13.41 33.13 -10.11
CA ALA A 115 -12.42 34.18 -10.34
C ALA A 115 -11.08 33.65 -10.85
N GLY A 116 -10.91 32.31 -10.89
CA GLY A 116 -9.68 31.64 -11.29
C GLY A 116 -8.65 31.50 -10.14
N ALA A 117 -9.06 31.78 -8.89
CA ALA A 117 -8.19 31.57 -7.74
C ALA A 117 -8.16 30.09 -7.34
N VAL A 118 -6.98 29.57 -7.04
CA VAL A 118 -6.81 28.18 -6.53
C VAL A 118 -7.23 28.13 -5.06
N VAL A 119 -8.33 27.46 -4.78
CA VAL A 119 -8.90 27.31 -3.42
C VAL A 119 -8.54 25.97 -2.77
N ALA A 120 -8.24 24.98 -3.60
CA ALA A 120 -7.73 23.69 -3.18
C ALA A 120 -6.91 23.05 -4.29
N ARG A 121 -6.19 21.97 -3.98
CA ARG A 121 -5.50 21.13 -4.96
C ARG A 121 -5.84 19.66 -4.73
N ALA A 122 -5.96 18.90 -5.80
CA ALA A 122 -6.14 17.47 -5.73
C ALA A 122 -5.00 16.77 -6.50
N ALA A 123 -4.37 15.81 -5.84
CA ALA A 123 -3.41 14.92 -6.47
C ALA A 123 -4.04 13.53 -6.58
N VAL A 124 -4.11 12.99 -7.78
CA VAL A 124 -4.75 11.71 -8.08
C VAL A 124 -3.75 10.81 -8.79
N ARG A 125 -3.53 9.64 -8.22
CA ARG A 125 -2.75 8.57 -8.84
C ARG A 125 -3.62 7.34 -8.93
N ILE A 126 -3.90 6.90 -10.14
CA ILE A 126 -4.60 5.65 -10.40
C ILE A 126 -3.58 4.54 -10.50
N GLU A 127 -3.74 3.55 -9.66
CA GLU A 127 -3.02 2.29 -9.74
C GLU A 127 -3.82 1.39 -10.67
N GLY A 128 -3.34 1.23 -11.93
CA GLY A 128 -3.95 0.30 -12.87
C GLY A 128 -3.99 -1.11 -12.28
N ASP A 129 -4.74 -2.00 -12.90
CA ASP A 129 -4.96 -3.42 -12.55
C ASP A 129 -3.63 -4.16 -12.28
N ARG A 130 -2.93 -3.71 -11.27
CA ARG A 130 -1.88 -4.46 -10.61
C ARG A 130 -2.60 -5.27 -9.53
N THR A 131 -2.66 -6.59 -9.72
CA THR A 131 -2.60 -7.54 -8.60
C THR A 131 -1.90 -6.84 -7.45
N PRO A 132 -2.43 -6.82 -6.21
CA PRO A 132 -1.86 -6.04 -5.13
C PRO A 132 -0.35 -6.26 -5.09
N ALA A 133 0.36 -5.40 -5.81
CA ALA A 133 1.79 -5.34 -5.72
C ALA A 133 2.04 -4.88 -4.29
N ALA A 134 2.62 -5.79 -3.54
CA ALA A 134 3.11 -5.61 -2.19
C ALA A 134 3.37 -4.15 -1.89
N ALA A 135 2.87 -3.68 -0.75
CA ALA A 135 3.10 -2.35 -0.21
C ALA A 135 4.50 -1.87 -0.61
N GLY A 136 4.56 -0.79 -1.39
CA GLY A 136 5.79 -0.36 -2.06
C GLY A 136 6.96 -0.22 -1.09
N PRO A 137 8.20 -0.27 -1.57
CA PRO A 137 9.42 -0.36 -0.77
C PRO A 137 9.55 0.71 0.32
N GLN A 138 8.80 1.79 0.26
CA GLN A 138 8.87 2.88 1.25
C GLN A 138 8.23 2.57 2.61
N ARG A 139 7.25 1.64 2.71
CA ARG A 139 6.75 1.16 4.01
C ARG A 139 7.70 0.14 4.64
N LEU A 140 8.41 -0.62 3.81
CA LEU A 140 9.43 -1.57 4.27
C LEU A 140 10.71 -0.85 4.70
N SER A 141 11.02 0.36 4.21
CA SER A 141 12.22 1.09 4.61
C SER A 141 12.23 1.49 6.09
N ARG A 142 11.07 1.67 6.72
CA ARG A 142 10.97 1.93 8.17
C ARG A 142 11.22 0.70 9.03
N ILE A 143 11.06 -0.50 8.47
CA ILE A 143 11.34 -1.78 9.12
C ILE A 143 12.51 -2.52 8.47
N ALA A 144 13.18 -1.94 7.49
CA ALA A 144 14.31 -2.54 6.80
C ALA A 144 15.53 -2.81 7.71
N GLY A 145 15.57 -2.17 8.88
CA GLY A 145 16.57 -2.43 9.91
C GLY A 145 16.16 -3.45 10.98
N VAL A 146 14.97 -4.03 10.89
CA VAL A 146 14.53 -5.07 11.84
C VAL A 146 15.04 -6.42 11.37
N GLU A 147 15.87 -7.05 12.16
CA GLU A 147 16.33 -8.41 11.92
C GLU A 147 15.19 -9.40 12.23
N MET A 148 14.96 -10.33 11.30
CA MET A 148 13.95 -11.36 11.44
C MET A 148 14.58 -12.73 11.21
N GLU A 149 14.11 -13.74 11.95
CA GLU A 149 14.60 -15.10 11.80
C GLU A 149 14.02 -15.75 10.55
N LEU A 150 14.88 -16.12 9.61
CA LEU A 150 14.53 -16.90 8.44
C LEU A 150 15.03 -18.34 8.64
N VAL A 151 14.08 -19.29 8.61
CA VAL A 151 14.34 -20.73 8.76
C VAL A 151 14.07 -21.43 7.44
N VAL A 152 15.03 -22.25 7.00
CA VAL A 152 14.86 -23.16 5.85
C VAL A 152 14.64 -24.57 6.38
N GLU A 153 13.44 -25.11 6.17
CA GLU A 153 13.05 -26.43 6.64
C GLU A 153 13.03 -27.42 5.47
N ILE A 154 13.90 -28.41 5.53
CA ILE A 154 14.03 -29.44 4.48
C ILE A 154 13.09 -30.62 4.67
N GLY A 155 12.49 -30.79 5.84
CA GLY A 155 11.55 -31.83 6.18
C GLY A 155 11.34 -31.96 7.67
N ARG A 156 10.39 -32.78 8.05
CA ARG A 156 9.99 -33.03 9.43
C ARG A 156 9.89 -34.54 9.68
N THR A 157 9.98 -34.92 10.93
CA THR A 157 9.59 -36.28 11.37
C THR A 157 8.89 -36.20 12.71
N ARG A 158 8.07 -37.18 12.99
CA ARG A 158 7.43 -37.36 14.32
C ARG A 158 7.85 -38.73 14.87
N MET A 159 8.36 -38.73 16.07
CA MET A 159 8.75 -39.95 16.74
C MET A 159 8.35 -39.92 18.21
N PRO A 160 8.11 -41.08 18.84
CA PRO A 160 7.88 -41.16 20.28
C PRO A 160 9.07 -40.64 21.07
N VAL A 161 8.82 -40.10 22.27
CA VAL A 161 9.88 -39.58 23.16
C VAL A 161 10.95 -40.63 23.47
N ARG A 162 10.57 -41.90 23.65
CA ARG A 162 11.51 -43.01 23.87
C ARG A 162 12.54 -43.12 22.73
N ASP A 163 12.11 -42.88 21.48
CA ASP A 163 12.98 -42.99 20.30
C ASP A 163 13.91 -41.79 20.20
N VAL A 164 13.43 -40.60 20.60
CA VAL A 164 14.26 -39.39 20.74
C VAL A 164 15.37 -39.60 21.76
N LEU A 165 15.04 -40.19 22.94
CA LEU A 165 16.00 -40.46 23.99
C LEU A 165 17.01 -41.55 23.64
N SER A 166 16.72 -42.37 22.61
CA SER A 166 17.61 -43.41 22.09
C SER A 166 18.43 -42.98 20.87
N LEU A 167 18.43 -41.70 20.54
CA LEU A 167 19.24 -41.18 19.43
C LEU A 167 20.73 -41.18 19.81
N GLU A 168 21.53 -41.82 19.00
CA GLU A 168 22.97 -41.90 19.11
C GLU A 168 23.67 -41.30 17.91
N PRO A 169 24.91 -40.79 18.05
CA PRO A 169 25.70 -40.31 16.92
C PRO A 169 25.83 -41.41 15.84
N GLY A 170 25.54 -41.00 14.57
CA GLY A 170 25.56 -41.88 13.40
C GLY A 170 24.22 -42.54 13.08
N ARG A 171 23.17 -42.35 13.88
CA ARG A 171 21.84 -42.84 13.57
C ARG A 171 21.21 -41.97 12.44
N VAL A 172 20.62 -42.60 11.46
CA VAL A 172 19.87 -41.93 10.41
C VAL A 172 18.41 -41.77 10.83
N VAL A 173 17.91 -40.53 10.69
CA VAL A 173 16.50 -40.20 10.92
C VAL A 173 15.89 -39.81 9.58
N GLU A 174 14.87 -40.52 9.15
CA GLU A 174 14.15 -40.26 7.93
C GLU A 174 13.19 -39.07 8.11
N LEU A 175 13.10 -38.22 7.09
CA LEU A 175 12.20 -37.09 7.07
C LEU A 175 11.01 -37.37 6.12
N ASP A 176 9.96 -36.58 6.25
CA ASP A 176 8.70 -36.68 5.50
C ASP A 176 8.82 -36.22 4.04
N ARG A 177 10.01 -35.79 3.59
CA ARG A 177 10.27 -35.30 2.23
C ARG A 177 11.38 -36.07 1.52
N ALA A 178 11.20 -36.23 0.20
CA ALA A 178 12.23 -36.84 -0.63
C ALA A 178 13.42 -35.91 -0.85
N ALA A 179 14.60 -36.49 -1.05
CA ALA A 179 15.79 -35.73 -1.42
C ALA A 179 15.54 -34.96 -2.74
N GLY A 180 15.87 -33.66 -2.76
CA GLY A 180 15.64 -32.80 -3.91
C GLY A 180 14.25 -32.14 -3.95
N SER A 181 13.35 -32.43 -3.01
CA SER A 181 12.11 -31.66 -2.87
C SER A 181 12.39 -30.23 -2.42
N PRO A 182 11.58 -29.24 -2.87
CA PRO A 182 11.71 -27.86 -2.43
C PRO A 182 11.61 -27.77 -0.88
N ALA A 183 12.50 -26.99 -0.30
CA ALA A 183 12.48 -26.67 1.14
C ALA A 183 11.47 -25.55 1.44
N ASP A 184 10.89 -25.56 2.63
CA ASP A 184 10.03 -24.51 3.12
C ASP A 184 10.85 -23.34 3.67
N ILE A 185 10.53 -22.13 3.25
CA ILE A 185 11.11 -20.89 3.76
C ILE A 185 10.13 -20.29 4.74
N LYS A 186 10.56 -20.15 6.00
CA LYS A 186 9.74 -19.60 7.08
C LYS A 186 10.37 -18.33 7.63
N LEU A 187 9.53 -17.35 7.92
CA LEU A 187 9.89 -16.11 8.59
C LEU A 187 9.14 -16.06 9.92
N ASN A 188 9.87 -16.01 11.05
CA ASN A 188 9.29 -16.07 12.39
C ASN A 188 8.27 -17.22 12.54
N GLY A 189 8.58 -18.39 11.99
CA GLY A 189 7.73 -19.60 12.05
C GLY A 189 6.60 -19.67 11.02
N ARG A 190 6.32 -18.60 10.28
CA ARG A 190 5.30 -18.57 9.23
C ARG A 190 5.90 -18.92 7.89
N LEU A 191 5.27 -19.83 7.14
CA LEU A 191 5.66 -20.18 5.78
C LEU A 191 5.48 -18.97 4.86
N ILE A 192 6.56 -18.58 4.15
CA ILE A 192 6.56 -17.44 3.22
C ILE A 192 6.98 -17.85 1.79
N GLY A 193 7.47 -19.07 1.59
CA GLY A 193 7.90 -19.49 0.26
C GLY A 193 8.51 -20.87 0.23
N HIS A 194 8.92 -21.26 -0.95
CA HIS A 194 9.64 -22.50 -1.22
C HIS A 194 10.90 -22.23 -2.03
N GLY A 195 11.90 -23.10 -1.90
CA GLY A 195 13.14 -22.96 -2.64
C GLY A 195 13.99 -24.23 -2.60
N THR A 196 15.02 -24.26 -3.43
CA THR A 196 15.98 -25.36 -3.47
C THR A 196 17.21 -25.05 -2.67
N VAL A 197 17.62 -25.96 -1.80
CA VAL A 197 18.89 -25.88 -1.07
C VAL A 197 20.04 -26.06 -2.04
N VAL A 198 20.99 -25.14 -2.04
CA VAL A 198 22.18 -25.15 -2.88
C VAL A 198 23.42 -24.95 -2.02
N VAL A 199 24.59 -25.25 -2.56
CA VAL A 199 25.86 -24.93 -1.95
C VAL A 199 26.45 -23.73 -2.68
N ALA A 200 26.77 -22.66 -1.95
CA ALA A 200 27.41 -21.48 -2.45
C ALA A 200 28.69 -21.22 -1.64
N GLU A 201 29.83 -21.15 -2.31
CA GLU A 201 31.14 -20.89 -1.69
C GLU A 201 31.53 -21.82 -0.53
N GLY A 202 30.90 -23.00 -0.46
CA GLY A 202 31.13 -24.00 0.61
C GLY A 202 30.05 -24.02 1.70
N ASP A 203 29.14 -23.05 1.73
CA ASP A 203 28.06 -22.95 2.68
C ASP A 203 26.71 -23.34 2.07
N PHE A 204 25.77 -23.74 2.94
CA PHE A 204 24.40 -23.96 2.51
C PHE A 204 23.71 -22.63 2.24
N ALA A 205 23.06 -22.55 1.07
CA ALA A 205 22.25 -21.42 0.68
C ALA A 205 20.88 -21.91 0.16
N ILE A 206 19.91 -21.02 0.07
CA ILE A 206 18.60 -21.31 -0.49
C ILE A 206 18.38 -20.49 -1.76
N ARG A 207 18.08 -21.16 -2.86
CA ARG A 207 17.58 -20.51 -4.08
C ARG A 207 16.07 -20.44 -3.99
N VAL A 208 15.55 -19.22 -3.78
CA VAL A 208 14.10 -18.98 -3.71
C VAL A 208 13.47 -19.27 -5.08
N GLU A 209 12.47 -20.14 -5.12
CA GLU A 209 11.73 -20.49 -6.31
C GLU A 209 10.36 -19.81 -6.34
N ARG A 210 9.71 -19.74 -5.19
CA ARG A 210 8.38 -19.15 -5.09
C ARG A 210 8.22 -18.46 -3.72
N ILE A 211 7.66 -17.26 -3.75
CA ILE A 211 7.17 -16.56 -2.56
C ILE A 211 5.63 -16.71 -2.53
N LEU A 212 5.08 -17.02 -1.37
CA LEU A 212 3.65 -17.16 -1.14
C LEU A 212 3.08 -15.80 -0.77
N ASP A 213 2.07 -15.35 -1.50
CA ASP A 213 1.29 -14.17 -1.13
C ASP A 213 0.45 -14.46 0.11
N GLY A 214 0.20 -13.42 0.92
CA GLY A 214 -0.38 -13.55 2.27
C GLY A 214 -1.71 -14.32 2.39
N ALA A 215 -2.36 -14.67 1.29
CA ALA A 215 -3.57 -15.49 1.25
C ALA A 215 -3.31 -17.01 1.23
N GLU A 216 -2.10 -17.46 0.84
CA GLU A 216 -1.72 -18.88 0.75
C GLU A 216 -0.89 -19.38 1.96
N ALA A 217 -0.53 -18.48 2.85
CA ALA A 217 0.29 -18.79 4.03
C ALA A 217 -0.61 -19.20 5.21
N VAL A 218 -1.01 -20.45 5.30
CA VAL A 218 -1.72 -21.07 6.44
C VAL A 218 -0.82 -22.05 7.14
#